data_8336e2f57039dbdb9fd9bdd4a2b6f39e
#
_entry.id   8336e2f57039dbdb9fd9bdd4a2b6f39e
#
_cell.length_a   1.000
_cell.length_b   1.000
_cell.length_c   1.000
_cell.angle_alpha   90.00
_cell.angle_beta   90.00
_cell.angle_gamma   90.00
#
_symmetry.space_group_name_H-M   'P 1'
#
loop_
_entity.id
_entity.type
_entity.pdbx_description
1 polymer ?
#
loop_
_entity_poly.entity_id
_entity_poly.type
_entity_poly.pdbx_seq_one_letter_code
_entity_poly.pdbx_strand_id
1 'polypeptide(L)'
;MLFRSGSGAVQRALAEENARRTRGEPLTVDVDMIGDRPSGVIAEDHPYVQQAAAVTRALGIEPSFGRSSTDSNIPISLGIPAVTIGGGGQGFGAHSLDEWFRNENGALGVQRVMLIVLAQVGVAQTS
;
A
#
# COMPACT_ATOMS: atom_id res chain seq x y z
N MET A 1 10.42 -1.38 -14.36
CA MET A 1 11.52 -0.72 -15.10
C MET A 1 12.63 -0.17 -14.19
N LEU A 2 12.35 0.23 -12.96
CA LEU A 2 13.33 0.76 -11.97
C LEU A 2 14.37 -0.28 -11.47
N PHE A 3 14.01 -1.55 -11.37
CA PHE A 3 14.90 -2.59 -10.85
C PHE A 3 16.08 -2.88 -11.81
N ARG A 4 15.87 -2.85 -13.13
CA ARG A 4 16.96 -3.04 -14.12
C ARG A 4 18.02 -1.94 -14.04
N SER A 5 17.63 -0.71 -13.71
CA SER A 5 18.58 0.39 -13.52
C SER A 5 19.36 0.27 -12.20
N GLY A 6 18.73 -0.24 -11.14
CA GLY A 6 19.37 -0.53 -9.85
C GLY A 6 20.46 -1.59 -9.96
N SER A 7 20.17 -2.72 -10.60
CA SER A 7 21.14 -3.79 -10.83
C SER A 7 22.37 -3.29 -11.62
N GLY A 8 22.16 -2.49 -12.67
CA GLY A 8 23.26 -1.89 -13.43
C GLY A 8 24.11 -0.92 -12.60
N ALA A 9 23.53 -0.19 -11.66
CA ALA A 9 24.27 0.70 -10.75
C ALA A 9 25.15 -0.10 -9.77
N VAL A 10 24.60 -1.17 -9.21
CA VAL A 10 25.34 -2.08 -8.30
C VAL A 10 26.54 -2.70 -9.02
N GLN A 11 26.37 -3.20 -10.25
CA GLN A 11 27.46 -3.78 -11.02
C GLN A 11 28.54 -2.76 -11.39
N ARG A 12 28.18 -1.53 -11.71
CA ARG A 12 29.17 -0.45 -11.95
C ARG A 12 29.95 -0.14 -10.66
N ALA A 13 29.26 0.03 -9.53
CA ALA A 13 29.91 0.29 -8.26
C ALA A 13 30.88 -0.84 -7.87
N LEU A 14 30.48 -2.11 -8.09
CA LEU A 14 31.33 -3.26 -7.86
C LEU A 14 32.60 -3.23 -8.73
N ALA A 15 32.43 -2.92 -10.03
CA ALA A 15 33.57 -2.86 -10.95
C ALA A 15 34.54 -1.72 -10.58
N GLU A 16 34.00 -0.54 -10.22
CA GLU A 16 34.80 0.61 -9.78
C GLU A 16 35.56 0.33 -8.49
N GLU A 17 34.93 -0.35 -7.52
CA GLU A 17 35.57 -0.69 -6.27
C GLU A 17 36.65 -1.77 -6.48
N ASN A 18 36.40 -2.79 -7.27
CA ASN A 18 37.39 -3.79 -7.61
C ASN A 18 38.58 -3.22 -8.38
N ALA A 19 38.36 -2.21 -9.23
CA ALA A 19 39.44 -1.51 -9.94
C ALA A 19 40.39 -0.72 -9.00
N ARG A 20 39.91 -0.27 -7.85
CA ARG A 20 40.70 0.45 -6.84
C ARG A 20 41.35 -0.51 -5.84
N ARG A 21 40.90 -1.74 -5.80
CA ARG A 21 41.32 -2.72 -4.81
C ARG A 21 42.75 -3.20 -5.10
N THR A 22 43.64 -3.06 -4.11
CA THR A 22 45.07 -3.43 -4.25
C THR A 22 45.45 -4.66 -3.43
N ARG A 23 44.54 -5.19 -2.61
CA ARG A 23 44.80 -6.35 -1.72
C ARG A 23 43.53 -7.19 -1.57
N GLY A 24 43.73 -8.51 -1.38
CA GLY A 24 42.67 -9.50 -1.19
C GLY A 24 41.97 -9.87 -2.49
N GLU A 25 41.09 -10.87 -2.39
CA GLU A 25 40.27 -11.32 -3.51
C GLU A 25 39.27 -10.23 -3.97
N PRO A 26 38.89 -10.23 -5.27
CA PRO A 26 37.85 -9.33 -5.75
C PRO A 26 36.54 -9.47 -4.95
N LEU A 27 35.87 -8.35 -4.76
CA LEU A 27 34.52 -8.34 -4.18
C LEU A 27 33.54 -8.98 -5.17
N THR A 28 32.58 -9.71 -4.64
CA THR A 28 31.43 -10.24 -5.37
C THR A 28 30.15 -9.65 -4.81
N VAL A 29 29.09 -9.65 -5.61
CA VAL A 29 27.74 -9.23 -5.19
C VAL A 29 26.71 -10.17 -5.81
N ASP A 30 25.82 -10.66 -4.96
CA ASP A 30 24.59 -11.31 -5.36
C ASP A 30 23.41 -10.35 -5.16
N VAL A 31 22.52 -10.27 -6.14
CA VAL A 31 21.35 -9.39 -6.11
C VAL A 31 20.11 -10.24 -6.38
N ASP A 32 19.40 -10.57 -5.33
CA ASP A 32 18.16 -11.31 -5.40
C ASP A 32 16.95 -10.38 -5.36
N MET A 33 16.01 -10.58 -6.27
CA MET A 33 14.72 -9.89 -6.21
C MET A 33 13.81 -10.61 -5.23
N ILE A 34 13.69 -10.08 -4.01
CA ILE A 34 12.85 -10.63 -2.95
C ILE A 34 11.39 -10.13 -2.99
N GLY A 35 11.08 -9.21 -3.89
CA GLY A 35 9.72 -8.70 -4.07
C GLY A 35 9.62 -7.76 -5.27
N ASP A 36 8.48 -7.82 -5.92
CA ASP A 36 8.07 -6.90 -6.98
C ASP A 36 6.60 -6.51 -6.73
N ARG A 37 6.38 -5.28 -6.27
CA ARG A 37 5.04 -4.78 -6.01
C ARG A 37 4.62 -3.85 -7.14
N PRO A 38 3.59 -4.21 -7.92
CA PRO A 38 3.10 -3.37 -8.98
C PRO A 38 2.50 -2.07 -8.42
N SER A 39 2.47 -1.03 -9.24
CA SER A 39 1.81 0.22 -8.92
C SER A 39 0.57 0.42 -9.76
N GLY A 40 -0.37 1.20 -9.23
CA GLY A 40 -1.57 1.60 -9.95
C GLY A 40 -2.22 2.78 -9.25
N VAL A 41 -3.13 3.43 -9.95
CA VAL A 41 -3.93 4.56 -9.45
C VAL A 41 -5.37 4.35 -9.82
N ILE A 42 -6.26 4.56 -8.86
CA ILE A 42 -7.68 4.75 -9.09
C ILE A 42 -8.00 6.24 -8.94
N ALA A 43 -8.82 6.80 -9.84
CA ALA A 43 -9.19 8.20 -9.79
C ALA A 43 -10.06 8.51 -8.56
N GLU A 44 -9.89 9.68 -7.98
CA GLU A 44 -10.66 10.07 -6.79
C GLU A 44 -12.17 10.15 -7.08
N ASP A 45 -12.55 10.56 -8.29
CA ASP A 45 -13.94 10.63 -8.77
C ASP A 45 -14.52 9.26 -9.17
N HIS A 46 -13.75 8.19 -9.11
CA HIS A 46 -14.23 6.85 -9.42
C HIS A 46 -15.40 6.48 -8.50
N PRO A 47 -16.53 5.92 -9.02
CA PRO A 47 -17.72 5.63 -8.22
C PRO A 47 -17.46 4.83 -6.96
N TYR A 48 -16.58 3.86 -7.01
CA TYR A 48 -16.21 3.04 -5.85
C TYR A 48 -15.48 3.85 -4.76
N VAL A 49 -14.60 4.76 -5.16
CA VAL A 49 -13.91 5.68 -4.23
C VAL A 49 -14.91 6.62 -3.57
N GLN A 50 -15.81 7.21 -4.37
CA GLN A 50 -16.85 8.12 -3.89
C GLN A 50 -17.86 7.43 -2.97
N GLN A 51 -18.19 6.18 -3.23
CA GLN A 51 -19.04 5.38 -2.35
C GLN A 51 -18.36 5.14 -0.99
N ALA A 52 -17.09 4.75 -0.99
CA ALA A 52 -16.32 4.59 0.26
C ALA A 52 -16.21 5.91 1.05
N ALA A 53 -16.05 7.03 0.35
CA ALA A 53 -16.05 8.36 0.94
C ALA A 53 -17.43 8.74 1.51
N ALA A 54 -18.51 8.45 0.81
CA ALA A 54 -19.88 8.71 1.27
C ALA A 54 -20.21 7.91 2.54
N VAL A 55 -19.85 6.63 2.59
CA VAL A 55 -20.00 5.78 3.79
C VAL A 55 -19.18 6.37 4.95
N THR A 56 -17.96 6.84 4.70
CA THR A 56 -17.11 7.43 5.72
C THR A 56 -17.75 8.69 6.31
N ARG A 57 -18.31 9.57 5.46
CA ARG A 57 -19.06 10.76 5.92
C ARG A 57 -20.32 10.41 6.70
N ALA A 58 -21.04 9.37 6.29
CA ALA A 58 -22.25 8.91 6.99
C ALA A 58 -21.96 8.45 8.42
N LEU A 59 -20.72 8.04 8.70
CA LEU A 59 -20.24 7.70 10.04
C LEU A 59 -19.67 8.91 10.80
N GLY A 60 -19.84 10.13 10.29
CA GLY A 60 -19.36 11.36 10.92
C GLY A 60 -17.86 11.59 10.80
N ILE A 61 -17.19 10.90 9.87
CA ILE A 61 -15.76 11.01 9.63
C ILE A 61 -15.52 11.71 8.29
N GLU A 62 -14.70 12.76 8.25
CA GLU A 62 -14.30 13.38 6.99
C GLU A 62 -13.27 12.51 6.29
N PRO A 63 -13.54 12.02 5.05
CA PRO A 63 -12.59 11.21 4.33
C PRO A 63 -11.40 12.03 3.86
N SER A 64 -10.22 11.46 3.96
CA SER A 64 -9.01 11.96 3.33
C SER A 64 -8.54 10.98 2.27
N PHE A 65 -8.01 11.51 1.17
CA PHE A 65 -7.47 10.71 0.09
C PHE A 65 -5.95 10.73 0.13
N GLY A 66 -5.35 9.57 -0.08
CA GLY A 66 -3.90 9.43 -0.05
C GLY A 66 -3.45 8.27 -0.93
N ARG A 67 -2.14 8.17 -1.09
CA ARG A 67 -1.50 7.07 -1.81
C ARG A 67 -0.52 6.39 -0.89
N SER A 68 -0.52 5.07 -0.90
CA SER A 68 0.37 4.27 -0.07
C SER A 68 0.65 2.93 -0.76
N SER A 69 1.70 2.26 -0.33
CA SER A 69 1.97 0.88 -0.74
C SER A 69 1.14 -0.05 0.11
N THR A 70 0.09 -0.63 -0.49
CA THR A 70 -0.86 -1.55 0.16
C THR A 70 -1.19 -2.71 -0.76
N ASP A 71 -1.90 -3.71 -0.28
CA ASP A 71 -2.31 -4.85 -1.09
C ASP A 71 -3.29 -4.49 -2.21
N SER A 72 -3.95 -3.32 -2.13
CA SER A 72 -4.75 -2.79 -3.24
C SER A 72 -3.95 -2.47 -4.50
N ASN A 73 -2.63 -2.38 -4.41
CA ASN A 73 -1.75 -2.19 -5.58
C ASN A 73 -1.94 -3.30 -6.63
N ILE A 74 -2.14 -4.55 -6.18
CA ILE A 74 -2.28 -5.71 -7.07
C ILE A 74 -3.58 -5.62 -7.90
N PRO A 75 -4.78 -5.57 -7.31
CA PRO A 75 -6.00 -5.44 -8.11
C PRO A 75 -6.00 -4.18 -8.98
N ILE A 76 -5.54 -3.04 -8.49
CA ILE A 76 -5.47 -1.80 -9.29
C ILE A 76 -4.54 -1.98 -10.50
N SER A 77 -3.41 -2.65 -10.35
CA SER A 77 -2.49 -2.92 -11.48
C SER A 77 -3.10 -3.83 -12.55
N LEU A 78 -4.11 -4.60 -12.19
CA LEU A 78 -4.89 -5.47 -13.08
C LEU A 78 -6.14 -4.77 -13.64
N GLY A 79 -6.32 -3.48 -13.38
CA GLY A 79 -7.51 -2.72 -13.81
C GLY A 79 -8.75 -2.97 -12.96
N ILE A 80 -8.62 -3.64 -11.81
CA ILE A 80 -9.72 -3.90 -10.88
C ILE A 80 -9.76 -2.77 -9.86
N PRO A 81 -10.89 -2.04 -9.73
CA PRO A 81 -11.03 -0.99 -8.75
C PRO A 81 -10.85 -1.51 -7.33
N ALA A 82 -9.95 -0.90 -6.57
CA ALA A 82 -9.72 -1.24 -5.18
C ALA A 82 -9.37 0.00 -4.36
N VAL A 83 -9.73 -0.03 -3.08
CA VAL A 83 -9.39 1.00 -2.11
C VAL A 83 -8.88 0.36 -0.83
N THR A 84 -7.92 1.00 -0.19
CA THR A 84 -7.52 0.68 1.17
C THR A 84 -8.15 1.69 2.11
N ILE A 85 -8.73 1.21 3.19
CA ILE A 85 -9.36 2.04 4.22
C ILE A 85 -8.74 1.76 5.58
N GLY A 86 -8.70 2.76 6.44
CA GLY A 86 -8.25 2.56 7.81
C GLY A 86 -9.22 1.68 8.61
N GLY A 87 -8.69 0.79 9.43
CA GLY A 87 -9.46 -0.14 10.28
C GLY A 87 -10.06 0.48 11.55
N GLY A 88 -9.97 1.80 11.72
CA GLY A 88 -10.28 2.49 12.97
C GLY A 88 -9.05 2.56 13.89
N GLY A 89 -9.19 3.25 15.03
CA GLY A 89 -8.09 3.47 15.95
C GLY A 89 -7.05 4.47 15.44
N GLN A 90 -5.96 4.59 16.18
CA GLN A 90 -4.83 5.46 15.87
C GLN A 90 -3.51 4.69 16.01
N GLY A 91 -2.61 4.84 15.06
CA GLY A 91 -1.28 4.26 15.11
C GLY A 91 -0.20 5.32 14.92
N PHE A 92 0.94 5.13 15.55
CA PHE A 92 2.09 6.02 15.46
C PHE A 92 3.38 5.22 15.41
N GLY A 93 4.44 5.84 14.90
CA GLY A 93 5.76 5.24 14.83
C GLY A 93 5.84 4.03 13.89
N ALA A 94 5.01 3.97 12.85
CA ALA A 94 5.00 2.86 11.92
C ALA A 94 6.40 2.53 11.41
N HIS A 95 6.72 1.22 11.38
CA HIS A 95 8.04 0.70 10.98
C HIS A 95 9.20 1.05 11.93
N SER A 96 8.92 1.36 13.19
CA SER A 96 9.91 1.56 14.24
C SER A 96 9.70 0.62 15.42
N LEU A 97 10.70 0.52 16.31
CA LEU A 97 10.58 -0.27 17.54
C LEU A 97 9.61 0.35 18.57
N ASP A 98 9.27 1.62 18.38
CA ASP A 98 8.32 2.37 19.21
C ASP A 98 6.92 2.44 18.56
N GLU A 99 6.65 1.59 17.58
CA GLU A 99 5.34 1.52 16.95
C GLU A 99 4.27 1.11 17.97
N TRP A 100 3.18 1.85 18.01
CA TRP A 100 2.05 1.54 18.87
C TRP A 100 0.71 1.83 18.20
N PHE A 101 -0.31 1.13 18.67
CA PHE A 101 -1.69 1.27 18.23
C PHE A 101 -2.61 1.48 19.42
N ARG A 102 -3.51 2.47 19.31
CA ARG A 102 -4.59 2.73 20.26
C ARG A 102 -5.92 2.42 19.62
N ASN A 103 -6.66 1.50 20.21
CA ASN A 103 -7.98 1.12 19.74
C ASN A 103 -9.06 2.13 20.19
N GLU A 104 -8.98 3.35 19.66
CA GLU A 104 -10.03 4.35 19.82
C GLU A 104 -11.00 4.27 18.65
N ASN A 105 -12.29 4.07 18.92
CA ASN A 105 -13.33 3.97 17.88
C ASN A 105 -13.08 2.86 16.83
N GLY A 106 -12.40 1.78 17.19
CA GLY A 106 -12.15 0.64 16.27
C GLY A 106 -13.46 0.06 15.71
N ALA A 107 -14.55 0.11 16.48
CA ALA A 107 -15.86 -0.31 16.00
C ALA A 107 -16.34 0.47 14.76
N LEU A 108 -16.00 1.76 14.63
CA LEU A 108 -16.32 2.55 13.44
C LEU A 108 -15.59 2.05 12.19
N GLY A 109 -14.35 1.55 12.35
CA GLY A 109 -13.64 0.91 11.24
C GLY A 109 -14.37 -0.33 10.72
N VAL A 110 -14.82 -1.20 11.63
CA VAL A 110 -15.60 -2.40 11.28
C VAL A 110 -16.93 -2.01 10.61
N GLN A 111 -17.67 -1.07 11.17
CA GLN A 111 -18.92 -0.57 10.59
C GLN A 111 -18.71 0.00 9.19
N ARG A 112 -17.63 0.75 8.99
CA ARG A 112 -17.29 1.32 7.67
C ARG A 112 -17.05 0.23 6.63
N VAL A 113 -16.24 -0.78 6.95
CA VAL A 113 -16.02 -1.93 6.03
C VAL A 113 -17.35 -2.60 5.68
N MET A 114 -18.15 -2.91 6.69
CA MET A 114 -19.44 -3.57 6.51
C MET A 114 -20.37 -2.76 5.60
N LEU A 115 -20.50 -1.46 5.84
CA LEU A 115 -21.36 -0.59 5.05
C LEU A 115 -20.86 -0.44 3.60
N ILE A 116 -19.55 -0.37 3.37
CA ILE A 116 -18.97 -0.34 2.02
C ILE A 116 -19.30 -1.64 1.28
N VAL A 117 -19.14 -2.80 1.93
CA VAL A 117 -19.49 -4.09 1.32
C VAL A 117 -20.97 -4.17 0.99
N LEU A 118 -21.84 -3.84 1.95
CA LEU A 118 -23.29 -3.86 1.73
C LEU A 118 -23.73 -2.90 0.61
N ALA A 119 -23.08 -1.75 0.50
CA ALA A 119 -23.34 -0.80 -0.57
C ALA A 119 -22.93 -1.32 -1.96
N GLN A 120 -21.97 -2.24 -2.02
CA GLN A 120 -21.55 -2.89 -3.27
C GLN A 120 -22.45 -4.07 -3.66
N VAL A 121 -22.79 -4.92 -2.71
CA VAL A 121 -23.51 -6.17 -2.99
C VAL A 121 -25.01 -6.05 -2.84
N GLY A 122 -25.48 -4.95 -2.23
CA GLY A 122 -26.90 -4.76 -1.89
C GLY A 122 -27.30 -5.55 -0.64
N VAL A 123 -28.54 -5.32 -0.21
CA VAL A 123 -29.20 -6.04 0.88
C VAL A 123 -30.43 -6.72 0.32
N ALA A 124 -30.59 -8.02 0.56
CA ALA A 124 -31.79 -8.74 0.16
C ALA A 124 -33.02 -8.14 0.88
N GLN A 125 -34.05 -7.80 0.11
CA GLN A 125 -35.33 -7.43 0.69
C GLN A 125 -36.04 -8.73 1.11
N THR A 126 -36.29 -8.87 2.40
CA THR A 126 -37.20 -9.90 2.91
C THR A 126 -38.63 -9.45 2.61
N SER A 127 -39.32 -10.17 1.72
CA SER A 127 -40.76 -10.05 1.50
C SER A 127 -41.53 -10.61 2.68
#